data_df020d9f87585c5b41c01c8d90577180
#
_entry.id   df020d9f87585c5b41c01c8d90577180
#
_cell.length_a   1.000
_cell.length_b   1.000
_cell.length_c   1.000
_cell.angle_alpha   90.00
_cell.angle_beta   90.00
_cell.angle_gamma   90.00
#
_symmetry.space_group_name_H-M   'P 1'
#
loop_
_entity.id
_entity.type
_entity.pdbx_description
1 polymer ?
#
loop_
_entity_poly.entity_id
_entity_poly.type
_entity_poly.pdbx_seq_one_letter_code
_entity_poly.pdbx_strand_id
1 'polypeptide(L)'
;MAMKVKAVERLVKFNKNDAGTYRYVMQPDLYIPLSQDKVIKEAALRSGVSRGVMQACWDAAGEVIKAWATEGHSVALPGLGTMRFGLRASSVANVNDVKTSLIKTRRIIFTPAVDLKDELANTSIQITCFDRNGVEVKRVTSSDPGDIEDDADTRVDNGENTGGNTGGNGGGNNGGDGMQI
;
A
#
# COMPACT_ATOMS: atom_id res chain seq x y z
N MET A 1 3.18 -16.92 15.71
CA MET A 1 2.34 -15.81 16.29
C MET A 1 1.20 -15.57 15.34
N ALA A 2 0.03 -15.15 15.82
CA ALA A 2 -1.10 -14.85 14.96
C ALA A 2 -1.39 -13.34 14.98
N MET A 3 -1.74 -12.78 13.82
CA MET A 3 -2.28 -11.42 13.75
C MET A 3 -3.70 -11.41 14.30
N LYS A 4 -4.01 -10.40 15.10
CA LYS A 4 -5.33 -10.24 15.70
C LYS A 4 -6.19 -9.31 14.86
N VAL A 5 -7.41 -9.76 14.57
CA VAL A 5 -8.43 -9.01 13.85
C VAL A 5 -9.68 -8.98 14.71
N LYS A 6 -10.36 -7.86 14.78
CA LYS A 6 -11.68 -7.76 15.38
C LYS A 6 -12.73 -7.48 14.33
N ALA A 7 -13.79 -8.25 14.35
CA ALA A 7 -15.00 -8.05 13.56
C ALA A 7 -16.08 -7.46 14.46
N VAL A 8 -16.50 -6.23 14.17
CA VAL A 8 -17.48 -5.50 14.99
C VAL A 8 -18.76 -5.28 14.20
N GLU A 9 -19.90 -5.63 14.80
CA GLU A 9 -21.20 -5.40 14.18
C GLU A 9 -21.49 -3.88 14.13
N ARG A 10 -21.60 -3.33 12.91
CA ARG A 10 -21.88 -1.91 12.67
C ARG A 10 -22.97 -1.73 11.64
N LEU A 11 -23.74 -0.66 11.77
CA LEU A 11 -24.71 -0.25 10.76
C LEU A 11 -23.95 0.34 9.56
N VAL A 12 -24.00 -0.35 8.42
CA VAL A 12 -23.38 0.07 7.16
C VAL A 12 -24.47 0.58 6.22
N LYS A 13 -24.26 1.79 5.70
CA LYS A 13 -25.11 2.41 4.69
C LYS A 13 -24.33 2.55 3.40
N PHE A 14 -24.81 1.97 2.30
CA PHE A 14 -24.16 2.06 1.00
C PHE A 14 -24.56 3.33 0.25
N ASN A 15 -25.77 3.84 0.48
CA ASN A 15 -26.28 5.08 -0.10
C ASN A 15 -26.79 6.02 1.00
N LYS A 16 -26.84 7.32 0.70
CA LYS A 16 -27.32 8.34 1.66
C LYS A 16 -28.77 8.12 2.10
N ASN A 17 -29.59 7.49 1.25
CA ASN A 17 -31.01 7.23 1.50
C ASN A 17 -31.28 5.79 1.98
N ASP A 18 -30.24 5.00 2.23
CA ASP A 18 -30.38 3.63 2.72
C ASP A 18 -30.63 3.63 4.24
N ALA A 19 -31.57 2.80 4.68
CA ALA A 19 -31.81 2.56 6.11
C ALA A 19 -30.58 1.97 6.82
N GLY A 20 -29.71 1.31 6.03
CA GLY A 20 -28.52 0.62 6.50
C GLY A 20 -28.81 -0.81 6.94
N THR A 21 -27.77 -1.63 6.87
CA THR A 21 -27.81 -3.02 7.31
C THR A 21 -26.70 -3.26 8.34
N TYR A 22 -26.97 -4.00 9.38
CA TYR A 22 -25.94 -4.41 10.33
C TYR A 22 -25.03 -5.45 9.68
N ARG A 23 -23.73 -5.18 9.72
CA ARG A 23 -22.69 -6.06 9.16
C ARG A 23 -21.49 -6.12 10.09
N TYR A 24 -20.80 -7.24 10.10
CA TYR A 24 -19.52 -7.37 10.78
C TYR A 24 -18.44 -6.73 9.93
N VAL A 25 -17.86 -5.64 10.43
CA VAL A 25 -16.75 -4.93 9.79
C VAL A 25 -15.46 -5.36 10.44
N MET A 26 -14.56 -5.95 9.64
CA MET A 26 -13.25 -6.39 10.09
C MET A 26 -12.28 -5.22 10.18
N GLN A 27 -11.47 -5.20 11.21
CA GLN A 27 -10.42 -4.21 11.40
C GLN A 27 -9.25 -4.84 12.16
N PRO A 28 -8.00 -4.45 11.88
CA PRO A 28 -6.86 -4.95 12.63
C PRO A 28 -7.01 -4.61 14.12
N ASP A 29 -6.71 -5.56 14.98
CA ASP A 29 -6.59 -5.34 16.41
C ASP A 29 -5.12 -5.13 16.77
N LEU A 30 -4.67 -3.89 16.58
CA LEU A 30 -3.26 -3.53 16.69
C LEU A 30 -2.82 -3.53 18.15
N TYR A 31 -1.63 -4.08 18.38
CA TYR A 31 -0.95 -3.96 19.66
C TYR A 31 -0.47 -2.51 19.88
N ILE A 32 -0.03 -2.25 21.10
CA ILE A 32 0.58 -0.96 21.47
C ILE A 32 1.78 -0.70 20.55
N PRO A 33 1.89 0.52 19.96
CA PRO A 33 3.02 0.87 19.11
C PRO A 33 4.35 0.68 19.84
N LEU A 34 5.29 0.05 19.16
CA LEU A 34 6.64 -0.10 19.68
C LEU A 34 7.43 1.18 19.45
N SER A 35 8.12 1.66 20.49
CA SER A 35 9.00 2.82 20.36
C SER A 35 10.27 2.48 19.58
N GLN A 36 10.87 3.49 18.96
CA GLN A 36 12.16 3.37 18.29
C GLN A 36 13.22 2.79 19.24
N ASP A 37 13.22 3.23 20.50
CA ASP A 37 14.15 2.75 21.53
C ASP A 37 14.06 1.23 21.75
N LYS A 38 12.85 0.68 21.74
CA LYS A 38 12.64 -0.77 21.85
C LYS A 38 13.17 -1.52 20.64
N VAL A 39 12.97 -0.98 19.43
CA VAL A 39 13.49 -1.56 18.19
C VAL A 39 15.02 -1.57 18.20
N ILE A 40 15.66 -0.46 18.58
CA ILE A 40 17.11 -0.34 18.65
C ILE A 40 17.70 -1.29 19.69
N LYS A 41 17.08 -1.40 20.86
CA LYS A 41 17.51 -2.34 21.91
C LYS A 41 17.48 -3.79 21.40
N GLU A 42 16.41 -4.19 20.73
CA GLU A 42 16.29 -5.54 20.19
C GLU A 42 17.28 -5.78 19.05
N ALA A 43 17.46 -4.81 18.16
CA ALA A 43 18.44 -4.89 17.08
C ALA A 43 19.88 -4.99 17.61
N ALA A 44 20.23 -4.26 18.66
CA ALA A 44 21.52 -4.33 19.32
C ALA A 44 21.77 -5.73 19.92
N LEU A 45 20.76 -6.31 20.58
CA LEU A 45 20.85 -7.67 21.11
C LEU A 45 21.08 -8.73 20.01
N ARG A 46 20.38 -8.62 18.90
CA ARG A 46 20.49 -9.58 17.78
C ARG A 46 21.81 -9.44 17.02
N SER A 47 22.33 -8.22 16.87
CA SER A 47 23.57 -7.96 16.13
C SER A 47 24.82 -8.10 16.97
N GLY A 48 24.72 -8.14 18.30
CA GLY A 48 25.85 -8.19 19.21
C GLY A 48 26.62 -6.87 19.33
N VAL A 49 26.14 -5.76 18.75
CA VAL A 49 26.76 -4.43 18.89
C VAL A 49 26.16 -3.68 20.08
N SER A 50 26.92 -2.70 20.60
CA SER A 50 26.42 -1.88 21.71
C SER A 50 25.20 -1.06 21.28
N ARG A 51 24.27 -0.80 22.21
CA ARG A 51 23.08 0.01 21.96
C ARG A 51 23.44 1.42 21.43
N GLY A 52 24.51 2.05 21.93
CA GLY A 52 24.95 3.37 21.46
C GLY A 52 25.37 3.36 20.00
N VAL A 53 26.12 2.35 19.58
CA VAL A 53 26.51 2.17 18.16
C VAL A 53 25.28 1.93 17.29
N MET A 54 24.37 1.05 17.73
CA MET A 54 23.13 0.76 17.00
C MET A 54 22.26 2.03 16.86
N GLN A 55 22.14 2.83 17.90
CA GLN A 55 21.45 4.12 17.87
C GLN A 55 22.05 5.06 16.82
N ALA A 56 23.36 5.25 16.85
CA ALA A 56 24.06 6.12 15.91
C ALA A 56 23.89 5.68 14.46
N CYS A 57 23.99 4.37 14.18
CA CYS A 57 23.74 3.81 12.84
C CYS A 57 22.30 4.03 12.39
N TRP A 58 21.33 3.82 13.29
CA TRP A 58 19.91 3.99 12.99
C TRP A 58 19.57 5.43 12.67
N ASP A 59 20.07 6.37 13.46
CA ASP A 59 19.83 7.80 13.25
C ASP A 59 20.47 8.29 11.95
N ALA A 60 21.72 7.92 11.69
CA ALA A 60 22.41 8.24 10.44
C ALA A 60 21.69 7.68 9.21
N ALA A 61 21.24 6.42 9.27
CA ALA A 61 20.46 5.82 8.19
C ALA A 61 19.13 6.57 7.97
N GLY A 62 18.44 6.92 9.04
CA GLY A 62 17.20 7.69 8.98
C GLY A 62 17.36 9.06 8.32
N GLU A 63 18.44 9.77 8.65
CA GLU A 63 18.77 11.08 8.05
C GLU A 63 19.03 10.94 6.54
N VAL A 64 19.85 9.97 6.12
CA VAL A 64 20.14 9.71 4.70
C VAL A 64 18.89 9.33 3.93
N ILE A 65 18.08 8.42 4.46
CA ILE A 65 16.81 7.98 3.84
C ILE A 65 15.87 9.18 3.66
N LYS A 66 15.76 10.02 4.69
CA LYS A 66 14.94 11.24 4.64
C LYS A 66 15.42 12.20 3.57
N ALA A 67 16.73 12.48 3.52
CA ALA A 67 17.32 13.39 2.53
C ALA A 67 17.03 12.90 1.10
N TRP A 68 17.37 11.67 0.78
CA TRP A 68 17.18 11.13 -0.57
C TRP A 68 15.70 11.01 -0.97
N ALA A 69 14.84 10.63 -0.03
CA ALA A 69 13.40 10.58 -0.32
C ALA A 69 12.82 11.97 -0.63
N THR A 70 13.31 13.02 0.02
CA THR A 70 12.87 14.41 -0.24
C THR A 70 13.46 14.99 -1.53
N GLU A 71 14.61 14.50 -1.97
CA GLU A 71 15.20 14.81 -3.28
C GLU A 71 14.48 14.10 -4.45
N GLY A 72 13.56 13.18 -4.14
CA GLY A 72 12.77 12.48 -5.15
C GLY A 72 13.30 11.10 -5.53
N HIS A 73 14.31 10.61 -4.82
CA HIS A 73 14.82 9.27 -5.04
C HIS A 73 13.88 8.19 -4.48
N SER A 74 13.91 7.04 -5.13
CA SER A 74 13.32 5.81 -4.60
C SER A 74 14.37 5.13 -3.74
N VAL A 75 14.08 4.96 -2.45
CA VAL A 75 15.01 4.41 -1.45
C VAL A 75 14.59 3.00 -1.08
N ALA A 76 15.48 2.03 -1.27
CA ALA A 76 15.27 0.67 -0.82
C ALA A 76 15.51 0.56 0.70
N LEU A 77 14.58 -0.07 1.39
CA LEU A 77 14.66 -0.39 2.83
C LEU A 77 14.88 -1.90 2.96
N PRO A 78 16.07 -2.34 3.37
CA PRO A 78 16.40 -3.76 3.42
C PRO A 78 15.39 -4.59 4.20
N GLY A 79 14.88 -5.68 3.60
CA GLY A 79 13.90 -6.58 4.19
C GLY A 79 12.49 -6.00 4.33
N LEU A 80 12.27 -4.74 3.98
CA LEU A 80 10.96 -4.10 4.13
C LEU A 80 10.33 -3.77 2.78
N GLY A 81 11.09 -3.16 1.87
CA GLY A 81 10.55 -2.73 0.59
C GLY A 81 11.18 -1.45 0.09
N THR A 82 10.42 -0.65 -0.64
CA THR A 82 10.90 0.58 -1.26
C THR A 82 10.02 1.76 -0.90
N MET A 83 10.65 2.86 -0.55
CA MET A 83 9.99 4.12 -0.24
C MET A 83 10.27 5.15 -1.34
N ARG A 84 9.25 5.85 -1.81
CA ARG A 84 9.40 6.89 -2.84
C ARG A 84 8.47 8.07 -2.60
N PHE A 85 8.84 9.20 -3.17
CA PHE A 85 7.97 10.38 -3.22
C PHE A 85 6.78 10.14 -4.16
N GLY A 86 5.63 10.66 -3.79
CA GLY A 86 4.43 10.67 -4.62
C GLY A 86 3.67 11.97 -4.45
N LEU A 87 2.89 12.34 -5.45
CA LEU A 87 2.08 13.54 -5.41
C LEU A 87 0.67 13.25 -5.97
N ARG A 88 -0.27 14.10 -5.57
CA ARG A 88 -1.58 14.19 -6.18
C ARG A 88 -1.75 15.61 -6.72
N ALA A 89 -2.01 15.74 -8.01
CA ALA A 89 -2.20 17.00 -8.68
C ALA A 89 -3.46 16.97 -9.55
N SER A 90 -3.98 18.17 -9.89
CA SER A 90 -5.00 18.30 -10.92
C SER A 90 -4.31 18.34 -12.29
N SER A 91 -4.95 17.73 -13.30
CA SER A 91 -4.53 17.82 -14.69
C SER A 91 -5.06 19.12 -15.34
N VAL A 92 -4.33 19.63 -16.31
CA VAL A 92 -4.71 20.75 -17.17
C VAL A 92 -4.42 20.41 -18.63
N ALA A 93 -5.21 20.94 -19.55
CA ALA A 93 -5.07 20.64 -20.96
C ALA A 93 -3.95 21.43 -21.64
N ASN A 94 -3.64 22.63 -21.11
CA ASN A 94 -2.68 23.53 -21.72
C ASN A 94 -1.40 23.62 -20.88
N VAL A 95 -0.24 23.53 -21.51
CA VAL A 95 1.05 23.60 -20.84
C VAL A 95 1.26 24.91 -20.09
N ASN A 96 0.71 26.01 -20.60
CA ASN A 96 0.81 27.33 -19.97
C ASN A 96 0.06 27.43 -18.63
N ASP A 97 -0.87 26.51 -18.35
CA ASP A 97 -1.63 26.43 -17.11
C ASP A 97 -0.95 25.57 -16.04
N VAL A 98 0.18 24.93 -16.38
CA VAL A 98 0.93 24.12 -15.41
C VAL A 98 1.57 25.02 -14.36
N LYS A 99 1.13 24.84 -13.10
CA LYS A 99 1.60 25.61 -11.94
C LYS A 99 1.80 24.69 -10.75
N THR A 100 2.71 25.06 -9.86
CA THR A 100 2.95 24.31 -8.61
C THR A 100 1.72 24.23 -7.71
N SER A 101 0.80 25.20 -7.80
CA SER A 101 -0.48 25.19 -7.08
C SER A 101 -1.45 24.08 -7.50
N LEU A 102 -1.22 23.42 -8.62
CA LEU A 102 -1.98 22.23 -9.02
C LEU A 102 -1.66 21.00 -8.15
N ILE A 103 -0.52 21.00 -7.46
CA ILE A 103 -0.13 19.93 -6.55
C ILE A 103 -0.93 20.09 -5.26
N LYS A 104 -1.94 19.21 -5.09
CA LYS A 104 -2.84 19.25 -3.92
C LYS A 104 -2.22 18.60 -2.69
N THR A 105 -1.48 17.51 -2.89
CA THR A 105 -0.91 16.72 -1.79
C THR A 105 0.45 16.15 -2.17
N ARG A 106 1.37 16.15 -1.22
CA ARG A 106 2.65 15.43 -1.29
C ARG A 106 2.59 14.29 -0.29
N ARG A 107 3.06 13.11 -0.67
CA ARG A 107 3.01 11.92 0.17
C ARG A 107 4.22 11.04 -0.07
N ILE A 108 4.54 10.20 0.89
CA ILE A 108 5.49 9.10 0.72
C ILE A 108 4.67 7.84 0.41
N ILE A 109 5.08 7.11 -0.61
CA ILE A 109 4.51 5.82 -0.99
C ILE A 109 5.51 4.76 -0.57
N PHE A 110 5.05 3.79 0.19
CA PHE A 110 5.80 2.60 0.57
C PHE A 110 5.29 1.42 -0.24
N THR A 111 6.21 0.70 -0.87
CA THR A 111 5.93 -0.53 -1.61
C THR A 111 6.63 -1.67 -0.88
N PRO A 112 5.90 -2.60 -0.25
CA PRO A 112 6.48 -3.72 0.47
C PRO A 112 7.31 -4.64 -0.44
N ALA A 113 8.35 -5.25 0.09
CA ALA A 113 9.10 -6.32 -0.57
C ALA A 113 8.23 -7.58 -0.72
N VAL A 114 8.56 -8.42 -1.70
CA VAL A 114 7.85 -9.68 -1.94
C VAL A 114 7.93 -10.57 -0.70
N ASP A 115 9.11 -10.76 -0.14
CA ASP A 115 9.33 -11.56 1.07
C ASP A 115 8.44 -11.12 2.24
N LEU A 116 8.26 -9.81 2.42
CA LEU A 116 7.38 -9.28 3.47
C LEU A 116 5.91 -9.58 3.19
N LYS A 117 5.48 -9.55 1.94
CA LYS A 117 4.12 -9.91 1.54
C LYS A 117 3.86 -11.40 1.76
N ASP A 118 4.81 -12.23 1.36
CA ASP A 118 4.71 -13.69 1.52
C ASP A 118 4.67 -14.07 3.02
N GLU A 119 5.47 -13.39 3.85
CA GLU A 119 5.43 -13.58 5.29
C GLU A 119 4.07 -13.18 5.88
N LEU A 120 3.50 -12.06 5.43
CA LEU A 120 2.17 -11.63 5.84
C LEU A 120 1.07 -12.61 5.39
N ALA A 121 1.14 -13.12 4.16
CA ALA A 121 0.18 -14.09 3.63
C ALA A 121 0.23 -15.43 4.40
N ASN A 122 1.43 -15.85 4.82
CA ASN A 122 1.63 -17.06 5.59
C ASN A 122 1.39 -16.89 7.11
N THR A 123 1.20 -15.65 7.58
CA THR A 123 0.96 -15.40 9.01
C THR A 123 -0.46 -15.78 9.40
N SER A 124 -0.62 -16.61 10.41
CA SER A 124 -1.92 -17.03 10.92
C SER A 124 -2.72 -15.84 11.46
N ILE A 125 -4.04 -15.87 11.26
CA ILE A 125 -4.98 -14.82 11.70
C ILE A 125 -5.92 -15.39 12.76
N GLN A 126 -6.18 -14.59 13.79
CA GLN A 126 -7.20 -14.85 14.80
C GLN A 126 -8.22 -13.71 14.78
N ILE A 127 -9.49 -14.03 14.49
CA ILE A 127 -10.57 -13.06 14.44
C ILE A 127 -11.44 -13.19 15.69
N THR A 128 -11.67 -12.09 16.40
CA THR A 128 -12.63 -12.02 17.51
C THR A 128 -13.82 -11.17 17.06
N CYS A 129 -15.01 -11.75 17.11
CA CYS A 129 -16.25 -11.09 16.68
C CYS A 129 -16.96 -10.50 17.91
N PHE A 130 -17.33 -9.22 17.79
CA PHE A 130 -18.06 -8.48 18.79
C PHE A 130 -19.41 -8.02 18.23
N ASP A 131 -20.46 -8.15 19.03
CA ASP A 131 -21.76 -7.56 18.72
C ASP A 131 -21.74 -6.03 18.84
N ARG A 132 -22.85 -5.38 18.56
CA ARG A 132 -23.03 -3.92 18.68
C ARG A 132 -22.84 -3.40 20.12
N ASN A 133 -22.98 -4.27 21.14
CA ASN A 133 -22.82 -3.92 22.54
C ASN A 133 -21.39 -4.14 23.04
N GLY A 134 -20.49 -4.62 22.16
CA GLY A 134 -19.11 -4.91 22.51
C GLY A 134 -18.89 -6.27 23.19
N VAL A 135 -19.87 -7.15 23.17
CA VAL A 135 -19.78 -8.50 23.74
C VAL A 135 -19.15 -9.43 22.70
N GLU A 136 -18.16 -10.23 23.10
CA GLU A 136 -17.56 -11.26 22.25
C GLU A 136 -18.59 -12.36 21.97
N VAL A 137 -18.93 -12.57 20.69
CA VAL A 137 -19.92 -13.57 20.26
C VAL A 137 -19.31 -14.77 19.56
N LYS A 138 -18.12 -14.61 18.96
CA LYS A 138 -17.44 -15.70 18.26
C LYS A 138 -15.94 -15.44 18.15
N ARG A 139 -15.15 -16.51 18.15
CA ARG A 139 -13.71 -16.47 17.83
C ARG A 139 -13.43 -17.45 16.70
N VAL A 140 -12.71 -16.98 15.69
CA VAL A 140 -12.29 -17.75 14.50
C VAL A 140 -10.77 -17.78 14.48
N THR A 141 -10.19 -18.93 14.20
CA THR A 141 -8.74 -19.11 14.05
C THR A 141 -8.42 -19.59 12.64
N SER A 142 -7.18 -19.47 12.23
CA SER A 142 -6.70 -19.74 10.85
C SER A 142 -6.80 -21.20 10.37
N SER A 143 -7.50 -22.06 11.09
CA SER A 143 -7.89 -23.39 10.59
C SER A 143 -9.13 -23.35 9.68
N ASP A 144 -9.80 -22.20 9.56
CA ASP A 144 -10.83 -22.01 8.55
C ASP A 144 -10.16 -21.64 7.23
N PRO A 145 -10.37 -22.42 6.15
CA PRO A 145 -9.79 -22.09 4.84
C PRO A 145 -10.46 -20.82 4.32
N GLY A 146 -9.71 -19.77 4.28
CA GLY A 146 -10.06 -18.52 3.62
C GLY A 146 -8.86 -18.05 2.85
N ASP A 147 -8.98 -17.95 1.53
CA ASP A 147 -7.96 -17.32 0.72
C ASP A 147 -7.89 -15.84 1.10
N ILE A 148 -6.74 -15.42 1.60
CA ILE A 148 -6.42 -13.99 1.73
C ILE A 148 -5.99 -13.58 0.34
N GLU A 149 -6.94 -13.06 -0.44
CA GLU A 149 -6.58 -12.33 -1.64
C GLU A 149 -5.73 -11.13 -1.20
N ASP A 150 -4.48 -11.08 -1.64
CA ASP A 150 -3.66 -9.88 -1.56
C ASP A 150 -4.48 -8.74 -2.16
N ASP A 151 -4.74 -7.69 -1.40
CA ASP A 151 -5.12 -6.39 -1.92
C ASP A 151 -3.93 -5.83 -2.76
N ALA A 152 -3.59 -6.57 -3.81
CA ALA A 152 -2.84 -6.07 -4.92
C ALA A 152 -3.77 -5.15 -5.68
N ASP A 153 -3.80 -3.94 -5.23
CA ASP A 153 -4.25 -2.84 -6.06
C ASP A 153 -5.38 -1.98 -5.51
N THR A 154 -5.07 -1.21 -4.51
CA THR A 154 -5.62 0.13 -4.53
C THR A 154 -4.70 1.05 -5.36
N ARG A 155 -4.33 0.60 -6.54
CA ARG A 155 -4.02 1.49 -7.64
C ARG A 155 -5.34 2.06 -8.12
N VAL A 156 -5.70 3.20 -7.59
CA VAL A 156 -6.63 4.07 -8.26
C VAL A 156 -5.87 4.63 -9.47
N ASP A 157 -5.83 3.84 -10.53
CA ASP A 157 -5.49 4.30 -11.86
C ASP A 157 -6.70 5.08 -12.39
N ASN A 158 -6.74 6.36 -12.08
CA ASN A 158 -7.63 7.32 -12.69
C ASN A 158 -6.96 7.84 -13.95
N GLY A 159 -6.97 7.04 -15.03
CA GLY A 159 -6.38 7.39 -16.30
C GLY A 159 -6.97 6.65 -17.49
N GLU A 160 -8.25 6.33 -17.50
CA GLU A 160 -8.91 5.98 -18.74
C GLU A 160 -9.45 7.23 -19.42
N ASN A 161 -8.64 7.72 -20.33
CA ASN A 161 -9.12 8.52 -21.43
C ASN A 161 -9.38 7.58 -22.62
N THR A 162 -10.57 6.99 -22.67
CA THR A 162 -11.09 6.30 -23.84
C THR A 162 -11.50 7.32 -24.90
N GLY A 163 -10.52 7.74 -25.69
CA GLY A 163 -10.76 8.38 -26.98
C GLY A 163 -11.02 7.30 -28.02
N GLY A 164 -12.26 6.92 -28.20
CA GLY A 164 -12.68 6.10 -29.33
C GLY A 164 -12.39 6.83 -30.64
N ASN A 165 -11.65 6.18 -31.55
CA ASN A 165 -11.67 6.50 -32.95
C ASN A 165 -11.99 5.22 -33.73
N THR A 166 -13.24 5.09 -34.09
CA THR A 166 -13.78 4.19 -35.11
C THR A 166 -13.59 4.83 -36.49
N GLY A 167 -12.99 4.10 -37.38
CA GLY A 167 -12.99 4.38 -38.81
C GLY A 167 -11.81 3.68 -39.46
N GLY A 168 -11.95 2.61 -40.13
CA GLY A 168 -12.75 2.33 -41.29
C GLY A 168 -11.82 1.96 -42.42
N ASN A 169 -11.76 0.64 -42.67
CA ASN A 169 -11.77 0.02 -43.99
C ASN A 169 -10.82 0.45 -45.10
N GLY A 170 -10.22 -0.53 -45.77
CA GLY A 170 -9.86 -0.47 -47.19
C GLY A 170 -8.48 -0.99 -47.52
N GLY A 171 -8.34 -2.23 -47.81
CA GLY A 171 -8.11 -2.97 -49.03
C GLY A 171 -6.98 -2.49 -49.94
N GLY A 172 -6.20 -3.47 -50.44
CA GLY A 172 -5.50 -3.34 -51.72
C GLY A 172 -3.98 -3.52 -51.65
N ASN A 173 -3.55 -4.68 -51.71
CA ASN A 173 -2.88 -5.46 -52.75
C ASN A 173 -1.81 -4.78 -53.60
N ASN A 174 -0.73 -5.52 -53.76
CA ASN A 174 0.19 -5.61 -54.87
C ASN A 174 1.48 -4.79 -54.92
N GLY A 175 2.59 -5.51 -54.83
CA GLY A 175 3.42 -5.76 -56.00
C GLY A 175 4.65 -4.92 -56.15
N GLY A 176 5.78 -5.57 -56.13
CA GLY A 176 6.78 -5.37 -57.17
C GLY A 176 8.03 -4.60 -56.80
N ASP A 177 9.06 -5.40 -56.72
CA ASP A 177 10.37 -5.17 -57.36
C ASP A 177 11.21 -3.91 -57.10
N GLY A 178 12.45 -4.20 -56.69
CA GLY A 178 13.55 -3.89 -57.56
C GLY A 178 14.54 -2.84 -57.11
N MET A 179 15.74 -3.33 -56.81
CA MET A 179 17.07 -2.79 -57.16
C MET A 179 17.57 -1.48 -56.53
N GLN A 180 18.66 -1.73 -55.79
CA GLN A 180 20.04 -1.15 -55.96
C GLN A 180 20.14 0.36 -56.20
N ILE A 181 20.80 1.04 -55.39
CA ILE A 181 22.24 1.34 -55.34
C ILE A 181 22.59 1.78 -53.92
#